data_ce8a838c306cfcef05c34afe3b23136e
#
_entry.id   ce8a838c306cfcef05c34afe3b23136e
#
_cell.length_a   1.000
_cell.length_b   1.000
_cell.length_c   1.000
_cell.angle_alpha   90.00
_cell.angle_beta   90.00
_cell.angle_gamma   90.00
#
_symmetry.space_group_name_H-M   'P 1'
#
loop_
_entity.id
_entity.type
_entity.pdbx_description
1 polymer ?
#
loop_
_entity_poly.entity_id
_entity_poly.type
_entity_poly.pdbx_seq_one_letter_code
_entity_poly.pdbx_strand_id
1 'polypeptide(L)'
;CTGRVFLCGGKPFESLRLKQDLAALMSHNCRTDLRILHVAVGMVAVLTALGAMIVRYRDGSYQPGGTFYDDIPHHLQPSFGHKSRPWSTSALPFVCMVYTSFDMHYNSPSFYTELRQASIPRFGKAVGCSFAITAAIYAAIAVTGFLTFGENADSDILNNYSPHDGLAILS
;
A
#
# COMPACT_ATOMS: atom_id res chain seq x y z
N CYS A 1 12.97 71.48 29.86
CA CYS A 1 11.97 71.00 28.89
C CYS A 1 12.38 69.61 28.37
N THR A 2 11.92 68.61 29.00
CA THR A 2 12.21 67.21 28.68
C THR A 2 11.05 66.64 27.84
N GLY A 3 11.24 66.53 26.54
CA GLY A 3 10.33 65.87 25.63
C GLY A 3 10.42 64.35 25.78
N ARG A 4 9.40 63.72 26.36
CA ARG A 4 9.23 62.29 26.31
C ARG A 4 8.68 61.94 24.96
N VAL A 5 9.52 61.29 24.14
CA VAL A 5 9.08 60.58 22.93
C VAL A 5 8.39 59.30 23.39
N PHE A 6 7.06 59.28 23.24
CA PHE A 6 6.27 58.07 23.40
C PHE A 6 6.52 57.18 22.18
N LEU A 7 7.44 56.24 22.30
CA LEU A 7 7.57 55.17 21.32
C LEU A 7 6.33 54.25 21.49
N CYS A 8 5.44 54.33 20.53
CA CYS A 8 4.33 53.45 20.35
C CYS A 8 4.90 52.01 20.11
N GLY A 9 5.01 51.25 21.19
CA GLY A 9 5.50 49.88 21.14
C GLY A 9 4.50 48.96 20.45
N GLY A 10 4.55 48.98 19.12
CA GLY A 10 3.97 47.88 18.32
C GLY A 10 4.75 46.64 18.59
N LYS A 11 4.09 45.62 19.22
CA LYS A 11 4.69 44.38 19.73
C LYS A 11 5.33 43.58 18.60
N PRO A 12 6.66 43.60 18.39
CA PRO A 12 7.31 42.76 17.37
C PRO A 12 7.18 41.25 17.66
N PHE A 13 6.83 40.93 18.90
CA PHE A 13 6.70 39.57 19.36
C PHE A 13 5.45 38.87 18.83
N GLU A 14 4.37 39.59 18.60
CA GLU A 14 3.11 39.04 18.10
C GLU A 14 3.21 38.67 16.59
N SER A 15 3.93 39.51 15.83
CA SER A 15 4.16 39.23 14.41
C SER A 15 5.11 38.06 14.14
N LEU A 16 6.05 37.80 15.02
CA LEU A 16 6.95 36.66 14.97
C LEU A 16 6.22 35.34 15.30
N ARG A 17 5.35 35.38 16.32
CA ARG A 17 4.51 34.20 16.64
C ARG A 17 3.55 33.88 15.50
N LEU A 18 2.89 34.87 14.93
CA LEU A 18 1.97 34.65 13.80
C LEU A 18 2.69 34.05 12.59
N LYS A 19 3.91 34.51 12.29
CA LYS A 19 4.74 33.91 11.21
C LYS A 19 5.17 32.48 11.51
N GLN A 20 5.52 32.19 12.75
CA GLN A 20 5.85 30.81 13.17
C GLN A 20 4.64 29.89 13.10
N ASP A 21 3.48 30.35 13.55
CA ASP A 21 2.24 29.57 13.49
C ASP A 21 1.79 29.32 12.05
N LEU A 22 1.89 30.34 11.18
CA LEU A 22 1.63 30.20 9.74
C LEU A 22 2.61 29.23 9.07
N ALA A 23 3.89 29.32 9.37
CA ALA A 23 4.90 28.40 8.84
C ALA A 23 4.67 26.96 9.33
N ALA A 24 4.27 26.80 10.59
CA ALA A 24 3.91 25.50 11.14
C ALA A 24 2.65 24.91 10.48
N LEU A 25 1.62 25.72 10.26
CA LEU A 25 0.40 25.31 9.55
C LEU A 25 0.67 24.95 8.10
N MET A 26 1.48 25.75 7.39
CA MET A 26 1.87 25.45 6.00
C MET A 26 2.71 24.17 5.92
N SER A 27 3.63 23.95 6.85
CA SER A 27 4.43 22.72 6.89
C SER A 27 3.58 21.49 7.24
N HIS A 28 2.57 21.66 8.08
CA HIS A 28 1.64 20.59 8.44
C HIS A 28 0.75 20.20 7.25
N ASN A 29 0.16 21.18 6.57
CA ASN A 29 -0.66 20.94 5.38
C ASN A 29 0.17 20.27 4.27
N CYS A 30 1.38 20.77 3.99
CA CYS A 30 2.27 20.18 2.99
C CYS A 30 2.64 18.72 3.32
N ARG A 31 2.88 18.39 4.59
CA ARG A 31 3.13 16.99 5.02
C ARG A 31 1.90 16.11 4.87
N THR A 32 0.72 16.64 5.17
CA THR A 32 -0.53 15.89 5.04
C THR A 32 -0.82 15.60 3.58
N ASP A 33 -0.68 16.59 2.71
CA ASP A 33 -0.87 16.43 1.27
C ASP A 33 0.12 15.44 0.67
N LEU A 34 1.39 15.46 1.11
CA LEU A 34 2.41 14.53 0.67
C LEU A 34 2.10 13.09 1.11
N ARG A 35 1.59 12.89 2.34
CA ARG A 35 1.15 11.56 2.81
C ARG A 35 -0.03 11.03 2.00
N ILE A 36 -1.03 11.86 1.73
CA ILE A 36 -2.17 11.49 0.91
C ILE A 36 -1.71 11.11 -0.49
N LEU A 37 -0.80 11.88 -1.08
CA LEU A 37 -0.23 11.58 -2.39
C LEU A 37 0.48 10.22 -2.41
N HIS A 38 1.32 9.92 -1.41
CA HIS A 38 2.00 8.61 -1.34
C HIS A 38 1.03 7.44 -1.23
N VAL A 39 0.00 7.57 -0.39
CA VAL A 39 -1.05 6.54 -0.26
C VAL A 39 -1.81 6.37 -1.58
N ALA A 40 -2.16 7.48 -2.24
CA ALA A 40 -2.86 7.44 -3.52
C ALA A 40 -2.02 6.76 -4.61
N VAL A 41 -0.73 7.11 -4.72
CA VAL A 41 0.20 6.50 -5.68
C VAL A 41 0.36 4.99 -5.40
N GLY A 42 0.55 4.60 -4.14
CA GLY A 42 0.64 3.19 -3.76
C GLY A 42 -0.65 2.41 -4.08
N MET A 43 -1.82 2.98 -3.83
CA MET A 43 -3.09 2.35 -4.19
C MET A 43 -3.25 2.21 -5.70
N VAL A 44 -2.87 3.22 -6.48
CA VAL A 44 -2.90 3.15 -7.95
C VAL A 44 -1.97 2.04 -8.45
N ALA A 45 -0.74 1.95 -7.93
CA ALA A 45 0.21 0.91 -8.30
C ALA A 45 -0.35 -0.50 -8.03
N VAL A 46 -0.89 -0.74 -6.83
CA VAL A 46 -1.48 -2.06 -6.48
C VAL A 46 -2.68 -2.39 -7.37
N LEU A 47 -3.55 -1.42 -7.65
CA LEU A 47 -4.71 -1.64 -8.52
C LEU A 47 -4.32 -1.85 -9.98
N THR A 48 -3.28 -1.18 -10.47
CA THR A 48 -2.75 -1.42 -11.82
C THR A 48 -2.12 -2.80 -11.94
N ALA A 49 -1.35 -3.24 -10.93
CA ALA A 49 -0.81 -4.59 -10.89
C ALA A 49 -1.92 -5.65 -10.92
N LEU A 50 -2.92 -5.51 -10.05
CA LEU A 50 -4.06 -6.42 -10.02
C LEU A 50 -4.81 -6.42 -11.37
N GLY A 51 -5.02 -5.25 -11.96
CA GLY A 51 -5.65 -5.11 -13.28
C GLY A 51 -4.86 -5.83 -14.37
N ALA A 52 -3.53 -5.66 -14.39
CA ALA A 52 -2.63 -6.34 -15.32
C ALA A 52 -2.72 -7.88 -15.16
N MET A 53 -2.69 -8.37 -13.92
CA MET A 53 -2.84 -9.80 -13.60
C MET A 53 -4.17 -10.36 -14.12
N ILE A 54 -5.28 -9.67 -13.91
CA ILE A 54 -6.60 -10.09 -14.38
C ILE A 54 -6.66 -10.12 -15.91
N VAL A 55 -6.13 -9.11 -16.59
CA VAL A 55 -6.09 -9.04 -18.05
C VAL A 55 -5.27 -10.21 -18.59
N ARG A 56 -4.07 -10.46 -18.06
CA ARG A 56 -3.21 -11.56 -18.52
C ARG A 56 -3.79 -12.94 -18.24
N TYR A 57 -4.48 -13.10 -17.12
CA TYR A 57 -5.23 -14.33 -16.85
C TYR A 57 -6.33 -14.57 -17.90
N ARG A 58 -7.09 -13.51 -18.26
CA ARG A 58 -8.18 -13.61 -19.24
C ARG A 58 -7.67 -13.87 -20.66
N ASP A 59 -6.58 -13.24 -21.02
CA ASP A 59 -5.96 -13.39 -22.34
C ASP A 59 -5.25 -14.74 -22.51
N GLY A 60 -5.04 -15.50 -21.42
CA GLY A 60 -4.31 -16.77 -21.45
C GLY A 60 -2.84 -16.64 -21.89
N SER A 61 -2.26 -15.45 -21.77
CA SER A 61 -0.92 -15.13 -22.29
C SER A 61 0.19 -15.98 -21.65
N TYR A 62 -0.04 -16.51 -20.46
CA TYR A 62 0.88 -17.34 -19.69
C TYR A 62 0.50 -18.83 -19.68
N GLN A 63 -0.59 -19.23 -20.37
CA GLN A 63 -0.97 -20.64 -20.53
C GLN A 63 -0.10 -21.33 -21.59
N PRO A 64 -0.06 -22.67 -21.62
CA PRO A 64 0.67 -23.41 -22.63
C PRO A 64 0.26 -22.99 -24.05
N GLY A 65 1.21 -22.45 -24.82
CA GLY A 65 0.98 -21.87 -26.15
C GLY A 65 0.63 -20.37 -26.14
N GLY A 66 0.63 -19.71 -24.99
CA GLY A 66 0.46 -18.25 -24.87
C GLY A 66 1.73 -17.48 -25.21
N THR A 67 1.59 -16.17 -25.44
CA THR A 67 2.64 -15.29 -25.97
C THR A 67 3.89 -15.22 -25.07
N PHE A 68 3.75 -15.34 -23.75
CA PHE A 68 4.84 -15.21 -22.79
C PHE A 68 5.19 -16.54 -22.09
N TYR A 69 4.60 -17.65 -22.52
CA TYR A 69 4.82 -18.94 -21.89
C TYR A 69 6.28 -19.42 -22.00
N ASP A 70 6.90 -19.23 -23.17
CA ASP A 70 8.28 -19.64 -23.46
C ASP A 70 9.33 -18.68 -22.90
N ASP A 71 8.92 -17.45 -22.55
CA ASP A 71 9.82 -16.43 -22.00
C ASP A 71 10.08 -16.64 -20.50
N ILE A 72 9.29 -17.51 -19.85
CA ILE A 72 9.41 -17.76 -18.40
C ILE A 72 10.25 -18.99 -18.15
N PRO A 73 11.14 -18.97 -17.12
CA PRO A 73 11.88 -20.15 -16.68
C PRO A 73 10.98 -21.33 -16.39
N HIS A 74 11.36 -22.53 -16.77
CA HIS A 74 10.55 -23.75 -16.61
C HIS A 74 10.02 -23.99 -15.19
N HIS A 75 10.74 -23.55 -14.15
CA HIS A 75 10.31 -23.71 -12.77
C HIS A 75 9.19 -22.73 -12.34
N LEU A 76 8.97 -21.67 -13.11
CA LEU A 76 7.91 -20.68 -12.89
C LEU A 76 6.73 -20.83 -13.87
N GLN A 77 6.82 -21.76 -14.83
CA GLN A 77 5.73 -22.02 -15.76
C GLN A 77 4.50 -22.59 -15.03
N PRO A 78 3.29 -22.25 -15.49
CA PRO A 78 2.06 -22.74 -14.88
C PRO A 78 2.03 -24.25 -14.68
N SER A 79 1.77 -24.69 -13.47
CA SER A 79 1.64 -26.09 -13.12
C SER A 79 0.43 -26.31 -12.21
N PHE A 80 -0.46 -27.18 -12.63
CA PHE A 80 -1.69 -27.54 -11.90
C PHE A 80 -1.66 -29.01 -11.48
N GLY A 81 -0.57 -29.43 -10.83
CA GLY A 81 -0.39 -30.81 -10.36
C GLY A 81 -1.06 -31.06 -9.00
N HIS A 82 -1.39 -32.32 -8.73
CA HIS A 82 -2.12 -32.74 -7.51
C HIS A 82 -1.17 -33.02 -6.31
N LYS A 83 -0.07 -32.30 -6.17
CA LYS A 83 0.96 -32.53 -5.13
C LYS A 83 0.88 -31.61 -3.92
N SER A 84 -0.03 -30.66 -3.87
CA SER A 84 -0.14 -29.73 -2.76
C SER A 84 -0.64 -30.44 -1.49
N ARG A 85 0.27 -30.68 -0.55
CA ARG A 85 -0.10 -30.97 0.83
C ARG A 85 -0.58 -29.67 1.48
N PRO A 86 -1.84 -29.59 1.97
CA PRO A 86 -2.39 -28.34 2.53
C PRO A 86 -1.64 -27.85 3.78
N TRP A 87 -0.84 -28.71 4.40
CA TRP A 87 -0.01 -28.39 5.58
C TRP A 87 1.45 -28.71 5.31
N SER A 88 2.11 -27.87 4.54
CA SER A 88 3.56 -27.90 4.38
C SER A 88 4.22 -26.96 5.39
N THR A 89 5.49 -27.24 5.74
CA THR A 89 6.33 -26.32 6.53
C THR A 89 6.41 -24.92 5.92
N SER A 90 6.15 -24.80 4.60
CA SER A 90 6.04 -23.54 3.85
C SER A 90 4.85 -22.68 4.31
N ALA A 91 3.87 -23.21 5.03
CA ALA A 91 2.78 -22.43 5.59
C ALA A 91 3.24 -21.50 6.73
N LEU A 92 4.28 -21.85 7.46
CA LEU A 92 4.82 -21.02 8.55
C LEU A 92 5.34 -19.67 8.07
N PRO A 93 6.25 -19.56 7.08
CA PRO A 93 6.66 -18.28 6.50
C PRO A 93 5.46 -17.46 5.98
N PHE A 94 4.49 -18.10 5.35
CA PHE A 94 3.28 -17.44 4.87
C PHE A 94 2.48 -16.78 6.01
N VAL A 95 2.25 -17.51 7.11
CA VAL A 95 1.56 -16.96 8.28
C VAL A 95 2.35 -15.77 8.87
N CYS A 96 3.67 -15.87 8.95
CA CYS A 96 4.51 -14.76 9.43
C CYS A 96 4.42 -13.54 8.52
N MET A 97 4.42 -13.73 7.20
CA MET A 97 4.25 -12.64 6.23
C MET A 97 2.89 -11.96 6.35
N VAL A 98 1.82 -12.75 6.45
CA VAL A 98 0.46 -12.23 6.67
C VAL A 98 0.39 -11.45 7.98
N TYR A 99 0.94 -12.00 9.07
CA TYR A 99 0.98 -11.32 10.36
C TYR A 99 1.69 -9.96 10.26
N THR A 100 2.88 -9.91 9.66
CA THR A 100 3.65 -8.66 9.49
C THR A 100 2.91 -7.64 8.61
N SER A 101 2.19 -8.09 7.59
CA SER A 101 1.40 -7.22 6.70
C SER A 101 0.25 -6.52 7.42
N PHE A 102 -0.28 -7.12 8.47
CA PHE A 102 -1.35 -6.55 9.31
C PHE A 102 -0.86 -5.93 10.62
N ASP A 103 0.47 -5.90 10.84
CA ASP A 103 1.05 -5.34 12.06
C ASP A 103 1.08 -3.81 12.01
N MET A 104 0.07 -3.18 12.59
CA MET A 104 -0.04 -1.74 12.71
C MET A 104 -0.25 -1.25 14.15
N HIS A 105 -0.16 -2.13 15.12
CA HIS A 105 -0.53 -1.82 16.51
C HIS A 105 0.32 -0.69 17.12
N TYR A 106 1.60 -0.58 16.79
CA TYR A 106 2.48 0.48 17.27
C TYR A 106 2.13 1.88 16.72
N ASN A 107 1.47 1.96 15.58
CA ASN A 107 0.99 3.22 14.98
C ASN A 107 -0.44 3.59 15.41
N SER A 108 -1.16 2.69 16.06
CA SER A 108 -2.57 2.88 16.46
C SER A 108 -2.80 4.14 17.31
N PRO A 109 -1.94 4.50 18.30
CA PRO A 109 -2.16 5.72 19.07
C PRO A 109 -2.09 6.99 18.22
N SER A 110 -1.18 7.04 17.23
CA SER A 110 -1.06 8.16 16.31
C SER A 110 -2.32 8.32 15.44
N PHE A 111 -2.81 7.23 14.88
CA PHE A 111 -4.04 7.25 14.06
C PHE A 111 -5.27 7.61 14.88
N TYR A 112 -5.34 7.18 16.14
CA TYR A 112 -6.46 7.52 17.02
C TYR A 112 -6.49 9.02 17.32
N THR A 113 -5.34 9.65 17.57
CA THR A 113 -5.24 11.09 17.86
C THR A 113 -5.54 11.98 16.64
N GLU A 114 -5.26 11.50 15.43
CA GLU A 114 -5.57 12.20 14.18
C GLU A 114 -7.07 12.11 13.79
N LEU A 115 -7.81 11.21 14.43
CA LEU A 115 -9.21 10.99 14.09
C LEU A 115 -10.09 12.15 14.57
N ARG A 116 -10.79 12.80 13.66
CA ARG A 116 -11.76 13.84 14.00
C ARG A 116 -12.89 13.26 14.87
N GLN A 117 -13.10 13.82 16.05
CA GLN A 117 -14.04 13.31 17.07
C GLN A 117 -13.66 11.86 17.47
N ALA A 118 -12.43 11.68 17.97
CA ALA A 118 -11.91 10.38 18.38
C ALA A 118 -12.87 9.68 19.36
N SER A 119 -13.31 8.49 18.97
CA SER A 119 -14.06 7.57 19.81
C SER A 119 -13.67 6.14 19.48
N ILE A 120 -13.66 5.27 20.48
CA ILE A 120 -13.26 3.86 20.33
C ILE A 120 -14.10 3.15 19.24
N PRO A 121 -15.45 3.28 19.21
CA PRO A 121 -16.24 2.63 18.16
C PRO A 121 -15.95 3.16 16.76
N ARG A 122 -15.66 4.46 16.63
CA ARG A 122 -15.35 5.08 15.32
C ARG A 122 -14.00 4.64 14.83
N PHE A 123 -13.02 4.60 15.71
CA PHE A 123 -11.69 4.07 15.41
C PHE A 123 -11.75 2.61 14.99
N GLY A 124 -12.47 1.77 15.74
CA GLY A 124 -12.67 0.35 15.42
C GLY A 124 -13.31 0.12 14.04
N LYS A 125 -14.30 0.95 13.67
CA LYS A 125 -14.90 0.90 12.33
C LYS A 125 -13.89 1.26 11.23
N ALA A 126 -13.11 2.33 11.43
CA ALA A 126 -12.12 2.77 10.46
C ALA A 126 -11.04 1.68 10.23
N VAL A 127 -10.51 1.12 11.32
CA VAL A 127 -9.52 0.04 11.28
C VAL A 127 -10.12 -1.21 10.64
N GLY A 128 -11.32 -1.62 11.03
CA GLY A 128 -12.00 -2.78 10.48
C GLY A 128 -12.25 -2.65 8.97
N CYS A 129 -12.70 -1.49 8.50
CA CYS A 129 -12.87 -1.23 7.07
C CYS A 129 -11.53 -1.29 6.32
N SER A 130 -10.47 -0.70 6.88
CA SER A 130 -9.14 -0.73 6.25
C SER A 130 -8.61 -2.14 6.12
N PHE A 131 -8.72 -2.95 7.18
CA PHE A 131 -8.31 -4.36 7.13
C PHE A 131 -9.14 -5.18 6.14
N ALA A 132 -10.46 -4.96 6.09
CA ALA A 132 -11.33 -5.67 5.14
C ALA A 132 -10.96 -5.35 3.69
N ILE A 133 -10.70 -4.10 3.36
CA ILE A 133 -10.28 -3.68 2.01
C ILE A 133 -8.92 -4.30 1.66
N THR A 134 -7.95 -4.21 2.57
CA THR A 134 -6.62 -4.76 2.36
C THR A 134 -6.66 -6.29 2.18
N ALA A 135 -7.42 -6.99 3.02
CA ALA A 135 -7.61 -8.43 2.89
C ALA A 135 -8.28 -8.82 1.56
N ALA A 136 -9.26 -8.04 1.10
CA ALA A 136 -9.91 -8.27 -0.19
C ALA A 136 -8.94 -8.12 -1.36
N ILE A 137 -8.08 -7.09 -1.34
CA ILE A 137 -7.06 -6.87 -2.36
C ILE A 137 -6.04 -8.03 -2.35
N TYR A 138 -5.51 -8.41 -1.19
CA TYR A 138 -4.57 -9.53 -1.10
C TYR A 138 -5.19 -10.86 -1.55
N ALA A 139 -6.45 -11.12 -1.19
CA ALA A 139 -7.17 -12.29 -1.66
C ALA A 139 -7.32 -12.29 -3.19
N ALA A 140 -7.64 -11.14 -3.78
CA ALA A 140 -7.76 -11.02 -5.23
C ALA A 140 -6.42 -11.28 -5.94
N ILE A 141 -5.30 -10.73 -5.43
CA ILE A 141 -3.95 -10.98 -5.97
C ILE A 141 -3.59 -12.47 -5.82
N ALA A 142 -3.82 -13.06 -4.66
CA ALA A 142 -3.52 -14.46 -4.42
C ALA A 142 -4.33 -15.40 -5.33
N VAL A 143 -5.62 -15.13 -5.48
CA VAL A 143 -6.49 -15.93 -6.36
C VAL A 143 -6.07 -15.80 -7.82
N THR A 144 -5.84 -14.58 -8.32
CA THR A 144 -5.42 -14.36 -9.71
C THR A 144 -4.04 -14.95 -9.98
N GLY A 145 -3.09 -14.82 -9.06
CA GLY A 145 -1.76 -15.42 -9.17
C GLY A 145 -1.83 -16.95 -9.21
N PHE A 146 -2.59 -17.55 -8.31
CA PHE A 146 -2.78 -19.00 -8.28
C PHE A 146 -3.51 -19.53 -9.53
N LEU A 147 -4.52 -18.83 -10.01
CA LEU A 147 -5.23 -19.20 -11.23
C LEU A 147 -4.35 -19.10 -12.49
N THR A 148 -3.32 -18.24 -12.46
CA THR A 148 -2.40 -18.06 -13.59
C THR A 148 -1.26 -19.06 -13.55
N PHE A 149 -0.61 -19.27 -12.40
CA PHE A 149 0.65 -20.03 -12.29
C PHE A 149 0.51 -21.34 -11.49
N GLY A 150 -0.58 -21.53 -10.75
CA GLY A 150 -0.84 -22.74 -9.98
C GLY A 150 0.19 -22.96 -8.86
N GLU A 151 0.78 -24.16 -8.81
CA GLU A 151 1.75 -24.56 -7.77
C GLU A 151 3.11 -23.88 -7.90
N ASN A 152 3.42 -23.33 -9.07
CA ASN A 152 4.69 -22.64 -9.36
C ASN A 152 4.60 -21.11 -9.14
N ALA A 153 3.53 -20.64 -8.51
CA ALA A 153 3.45 -19.23 -8.07
C ALA A 153 4.55 -18.96 -7.04
N ASP A 154 5.42 -17.98 -7.34
CA ASP A 154 6.47 -17.53 -6.41
C ASP A 154 5.86 -16.76 -5.23
N SER A 155 6.63 -16.65 -4.15
CA SER A 155 6.32 -15.80 -3.00
C SER A 155 6.16 -14.33 -3.39
N ASP A 156 6.90 -13.86 -4.39
CA ASP A 156 6.68 -12.61 -5.09
C ASP A 156 6.11 -12.91 -6.48
N ILE A 157 4.80 -12.75 -6.60
CA ILE A 157 4.08 -13.12 -7.82
C ILE A 157 4.56 -12.35 -9.06
N LEU A 158 5.15 -11.16 -8.89
CA LEU A 158 5.66 -10.37 -10.01
C LEU A 158 6.87 -11.03 -10.67
N ASN A 159 7.63 -11.85 -9.94
CA ASN A 159 8.73 -12.63 -10.51
C ASN A 159 8.29 -13.70 -11.51
N ASN A 160 7.03 -14.11 -11.47
CA ASN A 160 6.48 -15.06 -12.42
C ASN A 160 6.16 -14.43 -13.79
N TYR A 161 6.09 -13.10 -13.85
CA TYR A 161 5.79 -12.40 -15.10
C TYR A 161 7.05 -12.18 -15.93
N SER A 162 6.90 -12.24 -17.26
CA SER A 162 8.00 -11.98 -18.18
C SER A 162 8.50 -10.54 -18.07
N PRO A 163 9.83 -10.31 -18.06
CA PRO A 163 10.40 -8.97 -18.14
C PRO A 163 10.12 -8.24 -19.46
N HIS A 164 9.59 -8.96 -20.46
CA HIS A 164 9.15 -8.39 -21.75
C HIS A 164 7.66 -8.02 -21.74
N ASP A 165 6.93 -8.32 -20.67
CA ASP A 165 5.52 -7.93 -20.55
C ASP A 165 5.40 -6.47 -20.11
N GLY A 166 5.06 -5.60 -21.05
CA GLY A 166 4.90 -4.16 -20.79
C GLY A 166 3.86 -3.82 -19.74
N LEU A 167 2.86 -4.66 -19.50
CA LEU A 167 1.87 -4.44 -18.44
C LEU A 167 2.45 -4.81 -17.06
N ALA A 168 3.29 -5.84 -16.99
CA ALA A 168 3.94 -6.23 -15.75
C ALA A 168 5.03 -5.23 -15.33
N ILE A 169 5.71 -4.60 -16.28
CA ILE A 169 6.74 -3.57 -16.00
C ILE A 169 6.10 -2.28 -15.46
N LEU A 170 4.87 -1.96 -15.85
CA LEU A 170 4.16 -0.74 -15.43
C LEU A 170 3.49 -0.88 -14.06
N SER A 171 3.46 -2.05 -13.47
CA SER A 171 2.86 -2.35 -12.18
C SER A 171 3.90 -2.37 -11.06
#